data_6bd922dbf97d094fef4bd8a54a9bed2b
#
_entry.id   6bd922dbf97d094fef4bd8a54a9bed2b
#
_cell.length_a   1.000
_cell.length_b   1.000
_cell.length_c   1.000
_cell.angle_alpha   90.00
_cell.angle_beta   90.00
_cell.angle_gamma   90.00
#
_symmetry.space_group_name_H-M   'P 1'
#
loop_
_entity.id
_entity.type
_entity.pdbx_description
1 polymer ?
#
loop_
_entity_poly.entity_id
_entity_poly.type
_entity_poly.pdbx_seq_one_letter_code
_entity_poly.pdbx_strand_id
1 'polypeptide(L)'
;MDITEIIDTDFETFDRGTPVSKLRGAFESSGEKALVITDADGLVGVVTRRAVLSSHEKGTQKAQSVVRNVPTIDRHEDVRETARLMIAGDTRLLPVVDGDELVAVVRADDLLTHVHPYLSVLDVDDVATTAVVSVTPDTSLGAAIATFRDERIEHLPVVSEDSDEAVGIISLFDVLAFVTRELTRSQGGSPDGDDTDGAGTDRGGYGAREGESADLLSLPVRNVMVETLGTTMLDESLDAALETMFDFGASSSVVVDDDGSLAGIVTKTDLLESLTWTDDDQLHVQVFGADIVDNITDEYLATQIESVTRKYSGMRLLEAKVHFKEHKERLRGMSLIYVRVRLYTDKGLFVGTGEGYGGKHAFSLALNTVERQILEGKTYGKSMKPKETDELEKIYGWWLSK
;
A
#
# COMPACT_ATOMS: atom_id res chain seq x y z
N MET A 1 -7.99 -14.03 16.34
CA MET A 1 -7.15 -14.92 15.49
C MET A 1 -5.83 -14.20 15.31
N ASP A 2 -4.70 -14.84 15.59
CA ASP A 2 -3.38 -14.22 15.43
C ASP A 2 -2.72 -14.64 14.10
N ILE A 3 -1.63 -13.94 13.75
CA ILE A 3 -0.93 -14.12 12.48
C ILE A 3 0.17 -15.18 12.51
N THR A 4 0.35 -15.92 13.61
CA THR A 4 1.51 -16.83 13.81
C THR A 4 1.66 -17.85 12.68
N GLU A 5 0.53 -18.31 12.10
CA GLU A 5 0.53 -19.33 11.04
C GLU A 5 0.82 -18.77 9.63
N ILE A 6 0.79 -17.44 9.47
CA ILE A 6 0.94 -16.76 8.16
C ILE A 6 2.17 -15.89 8.07
N ILE A 7 2.99 -15.83 9.11
CA ILE A 7 4.28 -15.13 9.05
C ILE A 7 5.26 -15.90 8.18
N ASP A 8 5.90 -15.20 7.26
CA ASP A 8 6.94 -15.76 6.41
C ASP A 8 8.33 -15.32 6.91
N THR A 9 9.16 -16.30 7.23
CA THR A 9 10.55 -16.10 7.68
C THR A 9 11.57 -16.21 6.54
N ASP A 10 11.14 -16.68 5.35
CA ASP A 10 11.98 -16.79 4.15
C ASP A 10 11.67 -15.64 3.18
N PHE A 11 12.18 -14.47 3.49
CA PHE A 11 11.96 -13.26 2.70
C PHE A 11 13.28 -12.57 2.34
N GLU A 12 13.30 -11.92 1.18
CA GLU A 12 14.47 -11.20 0.71
C GLU A 12 14.51 -9.77 1.25
N THR A 13 15.69 -9.32 1.66
CA THR A 13 15.94 -7.93 2.07
C THR A 13 16.93 -7.25 1.15
N PHE A 14 16.78 -5.94 0.98
CA PHE A 14 17.68 -5.12 0.16
C PHE A 14 18.26 -3.98 1.00
N ASP A 15 19.52 -3.68 0.78
CA ASP A 15 20.17 -2.53 1.42
C ASP A 15 19.60 -1.20 0.91
N ARG A 16 19.48 -0.20 1.78
CA ARG A 16 19.02 1.16 1.43
C ARG A 16 19.80 1.83 0.30
N GLY A 17 21.03 1.40 0.07
CA GLY A 17 21.89 1.83 -1.04
C GLY A 17 21.69 1.07 -2.34
N THR A 18 20.82 0.04 -2.38
CA THR A 18 20.54 -0.75 -3.58
C THR A 18 19.99 0.14 -4.71
N PRO A 19 20.51 0.04 -5.94
CA PRO A 19 19.97 0.77 -7.08
C PRO A 19 18.50 0.40 -7.35
N VAL A 20 17.67 1.38 -7.70
CA VAL A 20 16.25 1.17 -8.05
C VAL A 20 16.09 0.19 -9.21
N SER A 21 17.02 0.18 -10.17
CA SER A 21 17.04 -0.80 -11.27
C SER A 21 17.14 -2.25 -10.80
N LYS A 22 17.92 -2.52 -9.73
CA LYS A 22 18.00 -3.87 -9.13
C LYS A 22 16.68 -4.26 -8.45
N LEU A 23 16.03 -3.31 -7.76
CA LEU A 23 14.71 -3.55 -7.15
C LEU A 23 13.65 -3.85 -8.22
N ARG A 24 13.72 -3.17 -9.38
CA ARG A 24 12.84 -3.48 -10.51
C ARG A 24 13.01 -4.92 -10.97
N GLY A 25 14.24 -5.36 -11.19
CA GLY A 25 14.52 -6.75 -11.55
C GLY A 25 14.02 -7.76 -10.51
N ALA A 26 14.13 -7.43 -9.21
CA ALA A 26 13.58 -8.26 -8.15
C ALA A 26 12.05 -8.37 -8.24
N PHE A 27 11.33 -7.27 -8.46
CA PHE A 27 9.88 -7.30 -8.67
C PHE A 27 9.45 -8.10 -9.90
N GLU A 28 10.24 -8.06 -10.97
CA GLU A 28 9.95 -8.82 -12.20
C GLU A 28 10.16 -10.33 -12.01
N SER A 29 11.14 -10.71 -11.18
CA SER A 29 11.49 -12.12 -10.94
C SER A 29 10.67 -12.78 -9.84
N SER A 30 10.34 -12.08 -8.78
CA SER A 30 9.68 -12.65 -7.59
C SER A 30 8.15 -12.56 -7.62
N GLY A 31 7.58 -11.66 -8.41
CA GLY A 31 6.15 -11.36 -8.37
C GLY A 31 5.68 -10.61 -7.12
N GLU A 32 6.60 -10.25 -6.22
CA GLU A 32 6.32 -9.54 -4.98
C GLU A 32 5.62 -8.18 -5.22
N LYS A 33 4.83 -7.75 -4.27
CA LYS A 33 4.14 -6.45 -4.32
C LYS A 33 4.91 -5.36 -3.57
N ALA A 34 5.75 -5.77 -2.61
CA ALA A 34 6.63 -4.90 -1.84
C ALA A 34 7.92 -5.64 -1.46
N LEU A 35 9.02 -4.89 -1.33
CA LEU A 35 10.34 -5.39 -0.93
C LEU A 35 10.78 -4.73 0.37
N VAL A 36 11.39 -5.48 1.26
CA VAL A 36 11.87 -4.98 2.54
C VAL A 36 13.24 -4.35 2.38
N ILE A 37 13.42 -3.17 2.95
CA ILE A 37 14.67 -2.41 2.91
C ILE A 37 15.26 -2.34 4.30
N THR A 38 16.54 -2.69 4.40
CA THR A 38 17.32 -2.69 5.64
C THR A 38 18.59 -1.85 5.50
N ASP A 39 19.23 -1.54 6.63
CA ASP A 39 20.59 -1.03 6.69
C ASP A 39 21.33 -1.64 7.89
N ALA A 40 22.50 -1.05 8.28
CA ALA A 40 23.29 -1.54 9.41
C ALA A 40 22.56 -1.45 10.76
N ASP A 41 21.57 -0.56 10.87
CA ASP A 41 20.78 -0.32 12.09
C ASP A 41 19.47 -1.13 12.10
N GLY A 42 19.18 -1.92 11.05
CA GLY A 42 18.01 -2.80 10.94
C GLY A 42 17.01 -2.40 9.86
N LEU A 43 15.71 -2.49 10.18
CA LEU A 43 14.63 -2.19 9.24
C LEU A 43 14.55 -0.70 8.92
N VAL A 44 14.60 -0.36 7.62
CA VAL A 44 14.38 1.01 7.12
C VAL A 44 12.93 1.22 6.68
N GLY A 45 12.30 0.21 6.09
CA GLY A 45 10.93 0.27 5.60
C GLY A 45 10.70 -0.67 4.42
N VAL A 46 9.71 -0.35 3.58
CA VAL A 46 9.40 -1.12 2.38
C VAL A 46 9.43 -0.26 1.12
N VAL A 47 9.72 -0.88 0.00
CA VAL A 47 9.57 -0.28 -1.33
C VAL A 47 8.46 -1.02 -2.04
N THR A 48 7.44 -0.31 -2.51
CA THR A 48 6.36 -0.90 -3.30
C THR A 48 6.72 -0.91 -4.79
N ARG A 49 6.13 -1.85 -5.53
CA ARG A 49 6.29 -1.94 -6.98
C ARG A 49 5.88 -0.63 -7.68
N ARG A 50 4.81 0.00 -7.20
CA ARG A 50 4.35 1.32 -7.66
C ARG A 50 5.43 2.39 -7.48
N ALA A 51 6.07 2.47 -6.31
CA ALA A 51 7.12 3.46 -6.04
C ALA A 51 8.31 3.32 -6.99
N VAL A 52 8.70 2.08 -7.35
CA VAL A 52 9.76 1.82 -8.32
C VAL A 52 9.35 2.23 -9.74
N LEU A 53 8.14 1.87 -10.17
CA LEU A 53 7.64 2.23 -11.51
C LEU A 53 7.43 3.74 -11.67
N SER A 54 7.03 4.42 -10.59
CA SER A 54 6.84 5.87 -10.58
C SER A 54 8.15 6.65 -10.45
N SER A 55 9.27 5.98 -10.14
CA SER A 55 10.55 6.64 -9.99
C SER A 55 11.15 6.98 -11.35
N HIS A 56 11.56 8.24 -11.54
CA HIS A 56 12.37 8.63 -12.69
C HIS A 56 13.76 8.04 -12.53
N GLU A 57 14.08 7.01 -13.28
CA GLU A 57 15.43 6.44 -13.27
C GLU A 57 16.47 7.44 -13.81
N LYS A 58 17.04 8.18 -12.89
CA LYS A 58 18.44 8.59 -13.08
C LYS A 58 19.24 7.40 -12.56
N GLY A 59 20.16 6.85 -13.34
CA GLY A 59 20.92 5.62 -13.01
C GLY A 59 21.68 5.62 -11.67
N THR A 60 21.52 6.67 -10.88
CA THR A 60 22.06 6.86 -9.54
C THR A 60 21.00 6.77 -8.42
N GLN A 61 19.73 6.57 -8.77
CA GLN A 61 18.65 6.52 -7.78
C GLN A 61 18.73 5.21 -6.97
N LYS A 62 18.63 5.34 -5.64
CA LYS A 62 18.77 4.22 -4.70
C LYS A 62 17.47 3.97 -3.94
N ALA A 63 17.33 2.78 -3.34
CA ALA A 63 16.20 2.38 -2.52
C ALA A 63 15.76 3.45 -1.50
N GLN A 64 16.71 4.11 -0.84
CA GLN A 64 16.45 5.17 0.15
C GLN A 64 15.61 6.35 -0.38
N SER A 65 15.54 6.56 -1.69
CA SER A 65 14.75 7.65 -2.27
C SER A 65 13.29 7.28 -2.54
N VAL A 66 12.97 5.99 -2.53
CA VAL A 66 11.65 5.44 -2.82
C VAL A 66 11.09 4.58 -1.68
N VAL A 67 11.89 4.36 -0.61
CA VAL A 67 11.46 3.61 0.57
C VAL A 67 10.36 4.38 1.32
N ARG A 68 9.37 3.64 1.81
CA ARG A 68 8.28 4.15 2.65
C ARG A 68 8.41 3.54 4.03
N ASN A 69 8.17 4.36 5.04
CA ASN A 69 8.02 3.87 6.40
C ASN A 69 6.62 3.25 6.53
N VAL A 70 6.56 2.00 6.94
CA VAL A 70 5.31 1.27 7.17
C VAL A 70 5.20 0.83 8.62
N PRO A 71 3.99 0.59 9.15
CA PRO A 71 3.83 0.00 10.47
C PRO A 71 4.55 -1.33 10.58
N THR A 72 5.07 -1.64 11.76
CA THR A 72 5.57 -2.96 12.11
C THR A 72 4.60 -3.65 13.06
N ILE A 73 4.58 -4.97 13.03
CA ILE A 73 3.72 -5.80 13.86
C ILE A 73 4.53 -6.77 14.70
N ASP A 74 3.92 -7.26 15.79
CA ASP A 74 4.47 -8.35 16.59
C ASP A 74 4.06 -9.71 15.97
N ARG A 75 4.80 -10.77 16.29
CA ARG A 75 4.54 -12.13 15.82
C ARG A 75 3.12 -12.64 16.16
N HIS A 76 2.55 -12.18 17.27
CA HIS A 76 1.23 -12.56 17.76
C HIS A 76 0.17 -11.47 17.52
N GLU A 77 0.39 -10.62 16.52
CA GLU A 77 -0.59 -9.58 16.21
C GLU A 77 -1.93 -10.20 15.76
N ASP A 78 -3.01 -9.49 16.00
CA ASP A 78 -4.33 -9.91 15.54
C ASP A 78 -4.51 -9.69 14.04
N VAL A 79 -5.21 -10.61 13.37
CA VAL A 79 -5.50 -10.56 11.93
C VAL A 79 -6.20 -9.25 11.53
N ARG A 80 -7.17 -8.78 12.30
CA ARG A 80 -7.90 -7.53 12.01
C ARG A 80 -6.98 -6.33 12.14
N GLU A 81 -6.12 -6.32 13.17
CA GLU A 81 -5.15 -5.27 13.35
C GLU A 81 -4.13 -5.26 12.22
N THR A 82 -3.68 -6.43 11.78
CA THR A 82 -2.78 -6.59 10.64
C THR A 82 -3.42 -6.02 9.37
N ALA A 83 -4.69 -6.33 9.09
CA ALA A 83 -5.43 -5.75 7.97
C ALA A 83 -5.53 -4.22 8.07
N ARG A 84 -5.90 -3.67 9.23
CA ARG A 84 -5.95 -2.22 9.47
C ARG A 84 -4.61 -1.54 9.21
N LEU A 85 -3.52 -2.15 9.67
CA LEU A 85 -2.18 -1.61 9.49
C LEU A 85 -1.73 -1.66 8.02
N MET A 86 -2.13 -2.69 7.27
CA MET A 86 -1.89 -2.75 5.82
C MET A 86 -2.61 -1.61 5.09
N ILE A 87 -3.89 -1.40 5.40
CA ILE A 87 -4.71 -0.32 4.82
C ILE A 87 -4.13 1.05 5.19
N ALA A 88 -3.90 1.29 6.49
CA ALA A 88 -3.40 2.56 6.98
C ALA A 88 -1.97 2.88 6.48
N GLY A 89 -1.15 1.85 6.26
CA GLY A 89 0.19 1.94 5.69
C GLY A 89 0.21 2.02 4.17
N ASP A 90 -0.94 1.86 3.50
CA ASP A 90 -1.03 1.72 2.04
C ASP A 90 0.03 0.73 1.52
N THR A 91 0.06 -0.45 2.15
CA THR A 91 1.04 -1.51 1.85
C THR A 91 0.39 -2.89 1.83
N ARG A 92 0.92 -3.78 1.01
CA ARG A 92 0.53 -5.18 0.92
C ARG A 92 1.48 -6.12 1.66
N LEU A 93 2.42 -5.53 2.41
CA LEU A 93 3.38 -6.27 3.22
C LEU A 93 3.69 -5.49 4.50
N LEU A 94 3.65 -6.17 5.64
CA LEU A 94 4.08 -5.62 6.92
C LEU A 94 5.28 -6.40 7.45
N PRO A 95 6.33 -5.71 7.89
CA PRO A 95 7.44 -6.31 8.61
C PRO A 95 7.00 -6.77 10.01
N VAL A 96 7.41 -7.97 10.40
CA VAL A 96 7.22 -8.54 11.73
C VAL A 96 8.50 -8.35 12.53
N VAL A 97 8.41 -7.76 13.71
CA VAL A 97 9.57 -7.49 14.55
C VAL A 97 9.43 -8.14 15.92
N ASP A 98 10.55 -8.61 16.47
CA ASP A 98 10.67 -8.99 17.87
C ASP A 98 11.63 -8.01 18.57
N GLY A 99 11.06 -7.08 19.33
CA GLY A 99 11.78 -5.88 19.77
C GLY A 99 12.10 -5.00 18.55
N ASP A 100 13.40 -4.76 18.33
CA ASP A 100 13.89 -3.98 17.18
C ASP A 100 14.38 -4.87 16.02
N GLU A 101 14.37 -6.20 16.20
CA GLU A 101 14.86 -7.14 15.21
C GLU A 101 13.76 -7.54 14.23
N LEU A 102 14.02 -7.37 12.93
CA LEU A 102 13.16 -7.87 11.86
C LEU A 102 13.28 -9.39 11.78
N VAL A 103 12.18 -10.12 12.02
CA VAL A 103 12.18 -11.58 12.10
C VAL A 103 11.37 -12.27 11.02
N ALA A 104 10.38 -11.57 10.42
CA ALA A 104 9.50 -12.14 9.41
C ALA A 104 8.77 -11.02 8.64
N VAL A 105 7.93 -11.42 7.70
CA VAL A 105 6.95 -10.55 7.03
C VAL A 105 5.58 -11.21 7.00
N VAL A 106 4.53 -10.40 6.81
CA VAL A 106 3.18 -10.86 6.48
C VAL A 106 2.74 -10.16 5.21
N ARG A 107 2.27 -10.94 4.25
CA ARG A 107 1.72 -10.45 2.98
C ARG A 107 0.20 -10.41 3.03
N ALA A 108 -0.40 -9.48 2.30
CA ALA A 108 -1.85 -9.36 2.20
C ALA A 108 -2.49 -10.63 1.61
N ASP A 109 -1.84 -11.26 0.64
CA ASP A 109 -2.36 -12.49 0.02
C ASP A 109 -2.34 -13.68 0.99
N ASP A 110 -1.32 -13.78 1.87
CA ASP A 110 -1.27 -14.81 2.91
C ASP A 110 -2.36 -14.59 3.96
N LEU A 111 -2.57 -13.32 4.35
CA LEU A 111 -3.65 -12.94 5.27
C LEU A 111 -5.03 -13.30 4.70
N LEU A 112 -5.29 -12.92 3.44
CA LEU A 112 -6.56 -13.21 2.76
C LEU A 112 -6.78 -14.72 2.58
N THR A 113 -5.73 -15.46 2.24
CA THR A 113 -5.79 -16.93 2.18
C THR A 113 -6.17 -17.54 3.52
N HIS A 114 -5.61 -17.04 4.61
CA HIS A 114 -5.89 -17.54 5.96
C HIS A 114 -7.33 -17.25 6.41
N VAL A 115 -7.87 -16.11 6.05
CA VAL A 115 -9.24 -15.71 6.41
C VAL A 115 -10.29 -16.17 5.40
N HIS A 116 -9.89 -16.70 4.26
CA HIS A 116 -10.78 -17.14 3.19
C HIS A 116 -12.02 -17.93 3.68
N PRO A 117 -11.90 -18.95 4.58
CA PRO A 117 -13.05 -19.70 5.03
C PRO A 117 -14.09 -18.89 5.82
N TYR A 118 -13.74 -17.71 6.27
CA TYR A 118 -14.60 -16.82 7.08
C TYR A 118 -15.26 -15.72 6.24
N LEU A 119 -14.83 -15.53 4.99
CA LEU A 119 -15.38 -14.52 4.09
C LEU A 119 -16.75 -14.92 3.53
N SER A 120 -17.13 -16.19 3.61
CA SER A 120 -18.44 -16.72 3.13
C SER A 120 -19.66 -16.15 3.87
N VAL A 121 -19.46 -15.37 4.93
CA VAL A 121 -20.55 -14.71 5.68
C VAL A 121 -20.93 -13.35 5.09
N LEU A 122 -20.18 -12.85 4.13
CA LEU A 122 -20.41 -11.59 3.42
C LEU A 122 -20.58 -11.88 1.94
N ASP A 123 -21.47 -11.11 1.30
CA ASP A 123 -21.64 -11.14 -0.14
C ASP A 123 -20.84 -10.00 -0.79
N VAL A 124 -20.61 -10.09 -2.08
CA VAL A 124 -19.91 -9.07 -2.87
C VAL A 124 -20.58 -7.71 -2.75
N ASP A 125 -21.94 -7.67 -2.70
CA ASP A 125 -22.72 -6.43 -2.55
C ASP A 125 -22.40 -5.66 -1.25
N ASP A 126 -21.96 -6.36 -0.20
CA ASP A 126 -21.60 -5.72 1.07
C ASP A 126 -20.37 -4.82 0.95
N VAL A 127 -19.46 -5.11 -0.01
CA VAL A 127 -18.14 -4.47 -0.10
C VAL A 127 -17.83 -3.84 -1.46
N ALA A 128 -18.51 -4.27 -2.53
CA ALA A 128 -18.22 -3.83 -3.88
C ALA A 128 -18.50 -2.34 -4.08
N THR A 129 -17.68 -1.69 -4.87
CA THR A 129 -17.99 -0.37 -5.40
C THR A 129 -18.91 -0.51 -6.61
N THR A 130 -20.17 -0.07 -6.50
CA THR A 130 -21.17 -0.14 -7.57
C THR A 130 -21.22 1.11 -8.45
N ALA A 131 -20.81 2.28 -7.92
CA ALA A 131 -20.67 3.51 -8.72
C ALA A 131 -19.29 3.52 -9.41
N VAL A 132 -19.10 2.66 -10.41
CA VAL A 132 -17.81 2.41 -11.05
C VAL A 132 -17.58 3.38 -12.20
N VAL A 133 -16.38 3.98 -12.20
CA VAL A 133 -15.85 4.67 -13.37
C VAL A 133 -15.26 3.62 -14.32
N SER A 134 -15.67 3.65 -15.57
CA SER A 134 -15.20 2.75 -16.63
C SER A 134 -14.66 3.52 -17.82
N VAL A 135 -13.96 2.84 -18.70
CA VAL A 135 -13.45 3.35 -19.99
C VAL A 135 -13.83 2.41 -21.11
N THR A 136 -13.66 2.85 -22.37
CA THR A 136 -13.86 1.99 -23.55
C THR A 136 -12.51 1.51 -24.10
N PRO A 137 -12.48 0.45 -24.94
CA PRO A 137 -11.26 -0.04 -25.56
C PRO A 137 -10.50 1.03 -26.35
N ASP A 138 -11.21 2.00 -26.94
CA ASP A 138 -10.64 3.09 -27.73
C ASP A 138 -10.22 4.32 -26.91
N THR A 139 -10.50 4.35 -25.62
CA THR A 139 -9.98 5.38 -24.71
C THR A 139 -8.47 5.40 -24.78
N SER A 140 -7.84 6.59 -24.91
CA SER A 140 -6.37 6.69 -24.92
C SER A 140 -5.77 6.39 -23.56
N LEU A 141 -4.52 5.86 -23.51
CA LEU A 141 -3.80 5.63 -22.27
C LEU A 141 -3.63 6.93 -21.47
N GLY A 142 -3.43 8.06 -22.14
CA GLY A 142 -3.37 9.36 -21.48
C GLY A 142 -4.65 9.73 -20.76
N ALA A 143 -5.82 9.47 -21.37
CA ALA A 143 -7.12 9.68 -20.73
C ALA A 143 -7.33 8.72 -19.55
N ALA A 144 -6.98 7.43 -19.70
CA ALA A 144 -7.06 6.46 -18.62
C ALA A 144 -6.20 6.87 -17.41
N ILE A 145 -4.96 7.35 -17.66
CA ILE A 145 -4.06 7.86 -16.62
C ILE A 145 -4.69 9.08 -15.91
N ALA A 146 -5.30 10.00 -16.66
CA ALA A 146 -6.00 11.14 -16.07
C ALA A 146 -7.15 10.67 -15.17
N THR A 147 -7.94 9.67 -15.60
CA THR A 147 -9.01 9.09 -14.81
C THR A 147 -8.50 8.45 -13.53
N PHE A 148 -7.43 7.61 -13.59
CA PHE A 148 -6.81 7.04 -12.38
C PHE A 148 -6.40 8.10 -11.36
N ARG A 149 -5.85 9.22 -11.84
CA ARG A 149 -5.41 10.32 -10.98
C ARG A 149 -6.58 11.10 -10.38
N ASP A 150 -7.54 11.48 -11.22
CA ASP A 150 -8.63 12.40 -10.84
C ASP A 150 -9.61 11.69 -9.89
N GLU A 151 -9.88 10.40 -10.13
CA GLU A 151 -10.75 9.56 -9.30
C GLU A 151 -9.98 8.86 -8.15
N ARG A 152 -8.64 8.90 -8.16
CA ARG A 152 -7.76 8.25 -7.15
C ARG A 152 -7.96 6.74 -7.05
N ILE A 153 -8.21 6.08 -8.17
CA ILE A 153 -8.42 4.65 -8.30
C ILE A 153 -7.23 3.97 -8.97
N GLU A 154 -7.11 2.65 -8.82
CA GLU A 154 -6.02 1.86 -9.41
C GLU A 154 -6.51 0.90 -10.50
N HIS A 155 -7.81 0.69 -10.62
CA HIS A 155 -8.43 -0.23 -11.56
C HIS A 155 -9.56 0.46 -12.31
N LEU A 156 -9.63 0.24 -13.61
CA LEU A 156 -10.68 0.72 -14.48
C LEU A 156 -11.24 -0.47 -15.29
N PRO A 157 -12.48 -0.89 -15.05
CA PRO A 157 -13.18 -1.76 -15.96
C PRO A 157 -13.28 -1.14 -17.35
N VAL A 158 -13.16 -1.98 -18.36
CA VAL A 158 -13.31 -1.59 -19.76
C VAL A 158 -14.63 -2.16 -20.26
N VAL A 159 -15.53 -1.29 -20.75
CA VAL A 159 -16.83 -1.67 -21.27
C VAL A 159 -16.88 -1.53 -22.79
N SER A 160 -17.71 -2.31 -23.42
CA SER A 160 -17.96 -2.22 -24.86
C SER A 160 -18.46 -0.82 -25.26
N GLU A 161 -18.12 -0.35 -26.45
CA GLU A 161 -18.61 0.95 -26.95
C GLU A 161 -20.11 0.97 -27.23
N ASP A 162 -20.69 -0.19 -27.56
CA ASP A 162 -22.09 -0.33 -27.97
C ASP A 162 -22.99 -0.82 -26.83
N SER A 163 -22.44 -1.23 -25.70
CA SER A 163 -23.17 -1.79 -24.56
C SER A 163 -22.40 -1.55 -23.26
N ASP A 164 -23.04 -1.80 -22.11
CA ASP A 164 -22.39 -1.73 -20.80
C ASP A 164 -21.67 -3.05 -20.44
N GLU A 165 -21.49 -3.97 -21.40
CA GLU A 165 -20.81 -5.26 -21.21
C GLU A 165 -19.34 -5.05 -20.84
N ALA A 166 -18.90 -5.71 -19.78
CA ALA A 166 -17.50 -5.68 -19.34
C ALA A 166 -16.64 -6.54 -20.27
N VAL A 167 -15.73 -5.92 -21.03
CA VAL A 167 -14.87 -6.57 -22.02
C VAL A 167 -13.41 -6.63 -21.60
N GLY A 168 -13.04 -5.98 -20.52
CA GLY A 168 -11.66 -5.98 -20.03
C GLY A 168 -11.50 -5.21 -18.71
N ILE A 169 -10.30 -5.20 -18.22
CA ILE A 169 -9.86 -4.37 -17.09
C ILE A 169 -8.46 -3.83 -17.37
N ILE A 170 -8.21 -2.61 -16.92
CA ILE A 170 -6.87 -2.03 -16.94
C ILE A 170 -6.52 -1.49 -15.56
N SER A 171 -5.33 -1.76 -15.08
CA SER A 171 -4.82 -1.17 -13.86
C SER A 171 -3.80 -0.06 -14.14
N LEU A 172 -3.67 0.86 -13.21
CA LEU A 172 -2.60 1.87 -13.25
C LEU A 172 -1.22 1.20 -13.35
N PHE A 173 -1.08 0.03 -12.71
CA PHE A 173 0.14 -0.76 -12.77
C PHE A 173 0.45 -1.24 -14.19
N ASP A 174 -0.53 -1.78 -14.93
CA ASP A 174 -0.35 -2.28 -16.30
C ASP A 174 0.09 -1.16 -17.23
N VAL A 175 -0.53 0.02 -17.10
CA VAL A 175 -0.15 1.21 -17.87
C VAL A 175 1.29 1.64 -17.58
N LEU A 176 1.66 1.74 -16.30
CA LEU A 176 3.01 2.14 -15.89
C LEU A 176 4.06 1.13 -16.36
N ALA A 177 3.77 -0.16 -16.23
CA ALA A 177 4.67 -1.23 -16.68
C ALA A 177 4.85 -1.19 -18.21
N PHE A 178 3.76 -1.00 -18.96
CA PHE A 178 3.79 -0.89 -20.41
C PHE A 178 4.62 0.32 -20.87
N VAL A 179 4.31 1.51 -20.35
CA VAL A 179 5.02 2.76 -20.74
C VAL A 179 6.50 2.67 -20.38
N THR A 180 6.84 2.15 -19.20
CA THR A 180 8.23 1.99 -18.78
C THR A 180 9.00 1.02 -19.69
N ARG A 181 8.39 -0.10 -20.06
CA ARG A 181 8.99 -1.10 -20.94
C ARG A 181 9.25 -0.53 -22.33
N GLU A 182 8.30 0.18 -22.92
CA GLU A 182 8.43 0.76 -24.26
C GLU A 182 9.48 1.89 -24.29
N LEU A 183 9.53 2.74 -23.26
CA LEU A 183 10.57 3.77 -23.16
C LEU A 183 11.98 3.17 -22.98
N THR A 184 12.10 2.02 -22.31
CA THR A 184 13.38 1.31 -22.16
C THR A 184 13.81 0.65 -23.48
N ARG A 185 12.88 0.10 -24.24
CA ARG A 185 13.15 -0.47 -25.57
C ARG A 185 13.66 0.57 -26.57
N SER A 186 13.10 1.75 -26.55
CA SER A 186 13.53 2.85 -27.43
C SER A 186 14.94 3.38 -27.08
N GLN A 187 15.45 3.10 -25.88
CA GLN A 187 16.81 3.47 -25.44
C GLN A 187 17.88 2.41 -25.76
N GLY A 188 17.48 1.16 -26.03
CA GLY A 188 18.35 0.06 -26.38
C GLY A 188 18.66 0.07 -27.87
N GLY A 189 19.69 0.78 -28.28
CA GLY A 189 20.24 0.69 -29.65
C GLY A 189 20.61 -0.75 -29.98
N SER A 190 20.33 -1.14 -31.22
CA SER A 190 20.61 -2.46 -31.79
C SER A 190 22.05 -2.91 -31.52
N PRO A 191 22.31 -4.19 -31.09
CA PRO A 191 23.66 -4.70 -30.88
C PRO A 191 24.39 -5.10 -32.18
N ASP A 192 23.85 -4.82 -33.35
CA ASP A 192 24.54 -5.08 -34.63
C ASP A 192 25.24 -3.80 -35.09
N GLY A 193 26.50 -3.68 -34.64
CA GLY A 193 27.46 -2.78 -35.21
C GLY A 193 27.92 -3.29 -36.59
N ASP A 194 27.47 -2.67 -37.64
CA ASP A 194 28.19 -2.67 -38.90
C ASP A 194 28.90 -1.33 -39.04
N ASP A 195 30.23 -1.38 -38.94
CA ASP A 195 31.14 -0.26 -39.16
C ASP A 195 31.03 0.24 -40.61
N THR A 196 30.31 1.35 -40.82
CA THR A 196 30.52 2.18 -41.99
C THR A 196 30.63 3.64 -41.59
N ASP A 197 31.82 4.19 -41.84
CA ASP A 197 32.19 5.60 -41.78
C ASP A 197 31.09 6.51 -42.36
N GLY A 198 30.56 7.40 -41.54
CA GLY A 198 29.66 8.44 -42.02
C GLY A 198 29.35 9.44 -40.89
N ALA A 199 29.88 10.65 -40.97
CA ALA A 199 29.62 11.78 -40.10
C ALA A 199 28.12 11.94 -39.85
N GLY A 200 27.61 11.36 -38.78
CA GLY A 200 26.21 11.44 -38.31
C GLY A 200 26.09 12.47 -37.23
N THR A 201 25.44 13.55 -37.55
CA THR A 201 24.96 14.59 -36.67
C THR A 201 24.23 13.99 -35.44
N ASP A 202 24.80 14.27 -34.28
CA ASP A 202 24.17 14.10 -32.96
C ASP A 202 22.83 14.87 -32.90
N ARG A 203 21.72 14.17 -33.17
CA ARG A 203 20.34 14.68 -33.11
C ARG A 203 19.47 13.78 -32.26
N GLY A 204 19.95 13.43 -31.07
CA GLY A 204 19.14 12.89 -29.99
C GLY A 204 18.69 14.00 -29.04
N GLY A 205 17.96 15.00 -29.55
CA GLY A 205 17.48 16.10 -28.74
C GLY A 205 16.25 15.72 -27.88
N TYR A 206 16.03 16.47 -26.80
CA TYR A 206 14.87 16.39 -25.90
C TYR A 206 13.51 16.28 -26.62
N GLY A 207 13.37 16.84 -27.81
CA GLY A 207 12.14 16.83 -28.60
C GLY A 207 11.79 15.47 -29.24
N ALA A 208 12.77 14.58 -29.49
CA ALA A 208 12.48 13.23 -30.01
C ALA A 208 11.84 12.36 -28.93
N ARG A 209 12.25 12.53 -27.65
CA ARG A 209 11.66 11.82 -26.52
C ARG A 209 10.25 12.30 -26.18
N GLU A 210 9.95 13.57 -26.37
CA GLU A 210 8.60 14.12 -26.20
C GLU A 210 7.64 13.57 -27.28
N GLY A 211 8.08 13.39 -28.50
CA GLY A 211 7.26 12.81 -29.56
C GLY A 211 6.92 11.32 -29.33
N GLU A 212 7.90 10.50 -28.95
CA GLU A 212 7.70 9.09 -28.65
C GLU A 212 6.77 8.87 -27.45
N SER A 213 6.91 9.70 -26.44
CA SER A 213 6.07 9.64 -25.26
C SER A 213 4.63 10.09 -25.54
N ALA A 214 4.44 11.12 -26.34
CA ALA A 214 3.11 11.56 -26.77
C ALA A 214 2.42 10.47 -27.63
N ASP A 215 3.17 9.76 -28.46
CA ASP A 215 2.66 8.64 -29.24
C ASP A 215 2.21 7.48 -28.34
N LEU A 216 2.93 7.14 -27.29
CA LEU A 216 2.53 6.08 -26.33
C LEU A 216 1.24 6.44 -25.59
N LEU A 217 1.06 7.69 -25.19
CA LEU A 217 -0.16 8.15 -24.50
C LEU A 217 -1.38 8.21 -25.40
N SER A 218 -1.20 8.32 -26.71
CA SER A 218 -2.27 8.28 -27.69
C SER A 218 -2.77 6.86 -28.00
N LEU A 219 -2.01 5.82 -27.60
CA LEU A 219 -2.41 4.43 -27.81
C LEU A 219 -3.72 4.11 -27.07
N PRO A 220 -4.60 3.31 -27.65
CA PRO A 220 -5.85 2.92 -27.02
C PRO A 220 -5.64 1.89 -25.90
N VAL A 221 -6.51 1.91 -24.90
CA VAL A 221 -6.55 1.03 -23.73
C VAL A 221 -6.49 -0.45 -24.13
N ARG A 222 -7.14 -0.83 -25.23
CA ARG A 222 -7.13 -2.22 -25.74
C ARG A 222 -5.73 -2.80 -25.98
N ASN A 223 -4.70 -1.99 -26.13
CA ASN A 223 -3.33 -2.46 -26.31
C ASN A 223 -2.68 -2.95 -25.00
N VAL A 224 -3.28 -2.63 -23.86
CA VAL A 224 -2.70 -2.87 -22.53
C VAL A 224 -3.68 -3.56 -21.59
N MET A 225 -4.98 -3.45 -21.82
CA MET A 225 -6.01 -4.06 -20.96
C MET A 225 -5.86 -5.59 -20.93
N VAL A 226 -6.34 -6.19 -19.87
CA VAL A 226 -6.52 -7.62 -19.71
C VAL A 226 -7.94 -7.97 -20.16
N GLU A 227 -8.07 -8.79 -21.19
CA GLU A 227 -9.37 -9.20 -21.76
C GLU A 227 -9.97 -10.41 -21.02
N THR A 228 -9.11 -11.25 -20.41
CA THR A 228 -9.56 -12.41 -19.65
C THR A 228 -9.91 -11.98 -18.24
N LEU A 229 -11.19 -11.75 -17.99
CA LEU A 229 -11.69 -11.23 -16.72
C LEU A 229 -11.96 -12.35 -15.71
N GLY A 230 -11.52 -12.15 -14.47
CA GLY A 230 -12.14 -12.77 -13.32
C GLY A 230 -13.38 -11.97 -12.97
N THR A 231 -14.56 -12.52 -13.23
CA THR A 231 -15.85 -11.88 -12.92
C THR A 231 -16.50 -12.51 -11.71
N THR A 232 -17.35 -11.74 -11.04
CA THR A 232 -18.21 -12.18 -9.92
C THR A 232 -19.54 -11.46 -10.03
N MET A 233 -20.56 -11.88 -9.28
CA MET A 233 -21.86 -11.23 -9.18
C MET A 233 -22.07 -10.65 -7.78
N LEU A 234 -23.00 -9.69 -7.65
CA LEU A 234 -23.27 -9.03 -6.36
C LEU A 234 -23.72 -10.00 -5.27
N ASP A 235 -24.47 -11.04 -5.64
CA ASP A 235 -25.01 -12.07 -4.73
C ASP A 235 -24.06 -13.26 -4.51
N GLU A 236 -22.86 -13.24 -5.07
CA GLU A 236 -21.83 -14.22 -4.74
C GLU A 236 -21.14 -13.88 -3.43
N SER A 237 -20.67 -14.91 -2.73
CA SER A 237 -19.94 -14.73 -1.48
C SER A 237 -18.53 -14.22 -1.69
N LEU A 238 -17.99 -13.48 -0.70
CA LEU A 238 -16.64 -12.90 -0.81
C LEU A 238 -15.52 -13.94 -0.92
N ASP A 239 -15.68 -15.13 -0.36
CA ASP A 239 -14.71 -16.20 -0.52
C ASP A 239 -14.64 -16.67 -1.97
N ALA A 240 -15.78 -16.82 -2.67
CA ALA A 240 -15.81 -17.16 -4.09
C ALA A 240 -15.16 -16.05 -4.96
N ALA A 241 -15.44 -14.79 -4.65
CA ALA A 241 -14.80 -13.67 -5.34
C ALA A 241 -13.28 -13.65 -5.11
N LEU A 242 -12.80 -13.95 -3.89
CA LEU A 242 -11.37 -14.05 -3.59
C LEU A 242 -10.72 -15.22 -4.33
N GLU A 243 -11.37 -16.39 -4.40
CA GLU A 243 -10.91 -17.55 -5.17
C GLU A 243 -10.73 -17.17 -6.64
N THR A 244 -11.71 -16.49 -7.23
CA THR A 244 -11.62 -15.95 -8.59
C THR A 244 -10.39 -15.02 -8.75
N MET A 245 -10.15 -14.11 -7.81
CA MET A 245 -8.97 -13.24 -7.87
C MET A 245 -7.64 -14.03 -7.81
N PHE A 246 -7.58 -15.11 -7.02
CA PHE A 246 -6.39 -15.95 -6.95
C PHE A 246 -6.18 -16.76 -8.23
N ASP A 247 -7.24 -17.35 -8.78
CA ASP A 247 -7.18 -18.15 -10.01
C ASP A 247 -6.69 -17.35 -11.21
N PHE A 248 -7.08 -16.06 -11.29
CA PHE A 248 -6.61 -15.15 -12.33
C PHE A 248 -5.33 -14.39 -11.98
N GLY A 249 -4.75 -14.58 -10.78
CA GLY A 249 -3.59 -13.82 -10.29
C GLY A 249 -3.87 -12.32 -10.20
N ALA A 250 -5.16 -11.93 -10.05
CA ALA A 250 -5.64 -10.57 -10.07
C ALA A 250 -5.72 -9.97 -8.66
N SER A 251 -5.76 -8.64 -8.57
CA SER A 251 -5.99 -7.89 -7.34
C SER A 251 -7.43 -7.36 -7.23
N SER A 252 -8.25 -7.63 -8.24
CA SER A 252 -9.66 -7.22 -8.32
C SER A 252 -10.45 -8.18 -9.19
N SER A 253 -11.77 -8.25 -8.97
CA SER A 253 -12.74 -8.89 -9.86
C SER A 253 -13.76 -7.85 -10.34
N VAL A 254 -14.13 -7.93 -11.61
CA VAL A 254 -15.19 -7.12 -12.17
C VAL A 254 -16.53 -7.73 -11.77
N VAL A 255 -17.42 -6.94 -11.19
CA VAL A 255 -18.76 -7.39 -10.85
C VAL A 255 -19.66 -7.17 -12.04
N VAL A 256 -20.37 -8.21 -12.45
CA VAL A 256 -21.29 -8.18 -13.61
C VAL A 256 -22.68 -8.64 -13.23
N ASP A 257 -23.66 -8.23 -14.00
CA ASP A 257 -25.04 -8.72 -13.94
C ASP A 257 -25.20 -10.03 -14.74
N ASP A 258 -26.40 -10.62 -14.72
CA ASP A 258 -26.76 -11.84 -15.47
C ASP A 258 -26.53 -11.74 -16.98
N ASP A 259 -26.58 -10.54 -17.55
CA ASP A 259 -26.37 -10.27 -18.99
C ASP A 259 -24.92 -9.84 -19.33
N GLY A 260 -24.01 -9.84 -18.36
CA GLY A 260 -22.61 -9.48 -18.51
C GLY A 260 -22.32 -7.97 -18.45
N SER A 261 -23.34 -7.16 -18.14
CA SER A 261 -23.16 -5.72 -17.95
C SER A 261 -22.38 -5.40 -16.69
N LEU A 262 -21.60 -4.33 -16.71
CA LEU A 262 -20.81 -3.87 -15.56
C LEU A 262 -21.72 -3.42 -14.42
N ALA A 263 -21.67 -4.13 -13.28
CA ALA A 263 -22.40 -3.81 -12.07
C ALA A 263 -21.52 -3.21 -10.98
N GLY A 264 -20.21 -3.50 -10.98
CA GLY A 264 -19.32 -3.05 -9.92
C GLY A 264 -17.87 -3.48 -10.10
N ILE A 265 -17.10 -3.24 -9.07
CA ILE A 265 -15.74 -3.79 -8.89
C ILE A 265 -15.51 -4.13 -7.42
N VAL A 266 -14.83 -5.23 -7.17
CA VAL A 266 -14.36 -5.62 -5.84
C VAL A 266 -12.87 -5.88 -5.90
N THR A 267 -12.12 -5.41 -4.89
CA THR A 267 -10.66 -5.53 -4.83
C THR A 267 -10.20 -6.23 -3.56
N LYS A 268 -8.97 -6.77 -3.54
CA LYS A 268 -8.36 -7.30 -2.31
C LYS A 268 -8.26 -6.25 -1.20
N THR A 269 -8.31 -4.95 -1.51
CA THR A 269 -8.39 -3.89 -0.51
C THR A 269 -9.72 -3.89 0.20
N ASP A 270 -10.81 -4.02 -0.55
CA ASP A 270 -12.18 -4.04 0.01
C ASP A 270 -12.35 -5.26 0.93
N LEU A 271 -11.75 -6.41 0.55
CA LEU A 271 -11.74 -7.60 1.40
C LEU A 271 -10.94 -7.38 2.69
N LEU A 272 -9.78 -6.71 2.63
CA LEU A 272 -9.02 -6.33 3.83
C LEU A 272 -9.81 -5.34 4.70
N GLU A 273 -10.52 -4.39 4.09
CA GLU A 273 -11.37 -3.42 4.79
C GLU A 273 -12.52 -4.12 5.51
N SER A 274 -13.18 -5.11 4.90
CA SER A 274 -14.26 -5.86 5.52
C SER A 274 -13.82 -6.58 6.81
N LEU A 275 -12.57 -7.04 6.89
CA LEU A 275 -12.01 -7.63 8.10
C LEU A 275 -11.91 -6.64 9.27
N THR A 276 -11.94 -5.35 8.99
CA THR A 276 -11.78 -4.31 10.02
C THR A 276 -13.09 -3.81 10.58
N TRP A 277 -14.22 -4.20 10.02
CA TRP A 277 -15.54 -3.75 10.46
C TRP A 277 -15.85 -4.20 11.88
N THR A 278 -16.42 -3.29 12.65
CA THR A 278 -16.87 -3.53 14.03
C THR A 278 -18.25 -2.91 14.21
N ASP A 279 -19.11 -3.57 14.97
CA ASP A 279 -20.49 -3.16 15.23
C ASP A 279 -20.65 -1.91 16.12
N ASP A 280 -19.54 -1.25 16.55
CA ASP A 280 -19.58 -0.29 17.64
C ASP A 280 -19.09 1.10 17.25
N ASP A 281 -19.98 2.09 17.33
CA ASP A 281 -19.71 3.54 17.20
C ASP A 281 -18.99 4.16 18.42
N GLN A 282 -18.58 3.38 19.43
CA GLN A 282 -17.93 3.88 20.64
C GLN A 282 -16.40 3.86 20.50
N LEU A 283 -15.77 4.91 21.05
CA LEU A 283 -14.31 4.99 21.14
C LEU A 283 -13.79 3.81 21.98
N HIS A 284 -13.13 2.85 21.33
CA HIS A 284 -12.49 1.74 22.01
C HIS A 284 -11.01 2.04 22.27
N VAL A 285 -10.62 2.07 23.55
CA VAL A 285 -9.22 1.99 23.95
C VAL A 285 -8.92 0.54 24.33
N GLN A 286 -8.16 -0.15 23.49
CA GLN A 286 -7.71 -1.50 23.74
C GLN A 286 -6.34 -1.46 24.39
N VAL A 287 -6.17 -2.16 25.49
CA VAL A 287 -4.91 -2.19 26.24
C VAL A 287 -4.42 -3.64 26.32
N PHE A 288 -3.19 -3.87 25.89
CA PHE A 288 -2.52 -5.15 25.91
C PHE A 288 -1.31 -5.10 26.85
N GLY A 289 -1.12 -6.14 27.67
CA GLY A 289 -0.03 -6.18 28.64
C GLY A 289 -0.21 -5.22 29.81
N ALA A 290 -1.44 -4.83 30.14
CA ALA A 290 -1.73 -3.96 31.28
C ALA A 290 -1.33 -4.59 32.64
N ASP A 291 -1.31 -5.91 32.71
CA ASP A 291 -0.89 -6.72 33.85
C ASP A 291 0.60 -6.60 34.20
N ILE A 292 1.41 -6.13 33.24
CA ILE A 292 2.86 -5.94 33.40
C ILE A 292 3.18 -4.62 34.13
N VAL A 293 2.21 -3.69 34.18
CA VAL A 293 2.44 -2.32 34.66
C VAL A 293 1.55 -1.99 35.86
N ASP A 294 2.16 -1.58 36.97
CA ASP A 294 1.45 -1.16 38.17
C ASP A 294 0.82 0.23 37.98
N ASN A 295 -0.38 0.43 38.53
CA ASN A 295 -1.07 1.71 38.65
C ASN A 295 -1.43 2.42 37.33
N ILE A 296 -1.67 1.66 36.26
CA ILE A 296 -2.26 2.16 35.01
C ILE A 296 -3.66 1.56 34.87
N THR A 297 -4.64 2.44 34.68
CA THR A 297 -6.02 2.05 34.39
C THR A 297 -6.41 2.44 32.98
N ASP A 298 -7.35 1.73 32.38
CA ASP A 298 -7.87 2.03 31.04
C ASP A 298 -8.44 3.46 30.99
N GLU A 299 -9.08 3.90 32.05
CA GLU A 299 -9.61 5.27 32.19
C GLU A 299 -8.48 6.33 32.17
N TYR A 300 -7.35 6.05 32.82
CA TYR A 300 -6.17 6.92 32.75
C TYR A 300 -5.63 7.03 31.33
N LEU A 301 -5.46 5.90 30.65
CA LEU A 301 -4.97 5.86 29.27
C LEU A 301 -5.91 6.60 28.32
N ALA A 302 -7.21 6.32 28.41
CA ALA A 302 -8.24 7.00 27.62
C ALA A 302 -8.20 8.53 27.82
N THR A 303 -8.14 8.98 29.07
CA THR A 303 -8.07 10.41 29.40
C THR A 303 -6.84 11.09 28.81
N GLN A 304 -5.67 10.44 28.88
CA GLN A 304 -4.44 10.99 28.34
C GLN A 304 -4.48 11.05 26.79
N ILE A 305 -4.98 9.99 26.14
CA ILE A 305 -5.16 9.95 24.70
C ILE A 305 -6.12 11.04 24.23
N GLU A 306 -7.27 11.16 24.87
CA GLU A 306 -8.23 12.23 24.57
C GLU A 306 -7.62 13.62 24.75
N SER A 307 -6.79 13.82 25.77
CA SER A 307 -6.16 15.12 26.03
C SER A 307 -5.25 15.55 24.87
N VAL A 308 -4.62 14.60 24.18
CA VAL A 308 -3.80 14.87 22.99
C VAL A 308 -4.68 15.14 21.78
N THR A 309 -5.68 14.30 21.52
CA THR A 309 -6.53 14.44 20.33
C THR A 309 -7.39 15.69 20.37
N ARG A 310 -7.90 16.10 21.53
CA ARG A 310 -8.67 17.33 21.71
C ARG A 310 -7.91 18.64 21.46
N LYS A 311 -6.57 18.60 21.51
CA LYS A 311 -5.75 19.78 21.17
C LYS A 311 -5.83 20.16 19.69
N TYR A 312 -6.27 19.22 18.85
CA TYR A 312 -6.30 19.38 17.40
C TYR A 312 -7.74 19.42 16.89
N SER A 313 -8.22 20.62 16.64
CA SER A 313 -9.57 20.84 16.12
C SER A 313 -9.77 20.16 14.75
N GLY A 314 -10.85 19.39 14.64
CA GLY A 314 -11.22 18.71 13.38
C GLY A 314 -10.56 17.33 13.18
N MET A 315 -9.94 16.75 14.20
CA MET A 315 -9.52 15.35 14.21
C MET A 315 -10.45 14.54 15.13
N ARG A 316 -11.03 13.49 14.59
CA ARG A 316 -11.86 12.54 15.34
C ARG A 316 -11.07 11.26 15.57
N LEU A 317 -10.93 10.87 16.84
CA LEU A 317 -10.35 9.60 17.23
C LEU A 317 -11.41 8.51 17.06
N LEU A 318 -11.08 7.45 16.32
CA LEU A 318 -11.96 6.31 16.06
C LEU A 318 -11.64 5.16 17.02
N GLU A 319 -10.36 4.83 17.17
CA GLU A 319 -9.87 3.75 18.02
C GLU A 319 -8.46 4.07 18.53
N ALA A 320 -8.13 3.56 19.71
CA ALA A 320 -6.76 3.60 20.25
C ALA A 320 -6.34 2.22 20.74
N LYS A 321 -5.09 1.83 20.42
CA LYS A 321 -4.47 0.61 20.93
C LYS A 321 -3.18 0.93 21.64
N VAL A 322 -3.03 0.41 22.85
CA VAL A 322 -1.86 0.58 23.68
C VAL A 322 -1.27 -0.77 24.04
N HIS A 323 -0.05 -1.03 23.63
CA HIS A 323 0.68 -2.25 23.96
C HIS A 323 1.82 -1.96 24.93
N PHE A 324 1.88 -2.71 26.03
CA PHE A 324 2.98 -2.72 26.97
C PHE A 324 3.78 -4.00 26.82
N LYS A 325 5.12 -3.88 26.79
CA LYS A 325 6.05 -5.02 26.76
C LYS A 325 7.14 -4.79 27.79
N GLU A 326 7.40 -5.76 28.67
CA GLU A 326 8.46 -5.69 29.65
C GLU A 326 9.78 -6.19 29.06
N HIS A 327 10.86 -5.44 29.22
CA HIS A 327 12.21 -5.88 28.94
C HIS A 327 12.82 -6.56 30.16
N LYS A 328 13.81 -7.42 29.93
CA LYS A 328 14.55 -8.10 31.02
C LYS A 328 15.37 -7.14 31.88
N GLU A 329 15.61 -5.91 31.39
CA GLU A 329 16.40 -4.90 32.08
C GLU A 329 15.61 -4.26 33.23
N ARG A 330 16.29 -4.09 34.35
CA ARG A 330 15.72 -3.43 35.54
C ARG A 330 16.68 -2.39 36.11
N LEU A 331 16.16 -1.24 36.46
CA LEU A 331 16.90 -0.20 37.17
C LEU A 331 16.24 0.07 38.53
N ARG A 332 16.97 -0.12 39.64
CA ARG A 332 16.47 0.10 41.01
C ARG A 332 15.15 -0.62 41.32
N GLY A 333 14.98 -1.82 40.77
CA GLY A 333 13.77 -2.64 40.95
C GLY A 333 12.62 -2.32 39.99
N MET A 334 12.70 -1.28 39.19
CA MET A 334 11.73 -0.97 38.13
C MET A 334 12.14 -1.60 36.82
N SER A 335 11.19 -2.28 36.14
CA SER A 335 11.39 -2.86 34.82
C SER A 335 11.43 -1.77 33.76
N LEU A 336 12.28 -1.95 32.76
CA LEU A 336 12.21 -1.18 31.52
C LEU A 336 10.97 -1.64 30.76
N ILE A 337 10.08 -0.71 30.46
CA ILE A 337 8.83 -0.97 29.73
C ILE A 337 8.90 -0.30 28.38
N TYR A 338 8.63 -1.07 27.34
CA TYR A 338 8.35 -0.57 26.00
C TYR A 338 6.85 -0.37 25.85
N VAL A 339 6.45 0.76 25.27
CA VAL A 339 5.04 1.07 24.96
C VAL A 339 4.90 1.46 23.51
N ARG A 340 3.89 0.90 22.85
CA ARG A 340 3.45 1.32 21.51
C ARG A 340 2.01 1.82 21.62
N VAL A 341 1.77 3.04 21.15
CA VAL A 341 0.45 3.66 21.04
C VAL A 341 0.10 3.80 19.57
N ARG A 342 -1.07 3.30 19.17
CA ARG A 342 -1.64 3.47 17.82
C ARG A 342 -2.96 4.21 17.96
N LEU A 343 -3.09 5.34 17.28
CA LEU A 343 -4.33 6.13 17.21
C LEU A 343 -4.87 6.09 15.79
N TYR A 344 -6.02 5.48 15.64
CA TYR A 344 -6.80 5.49 14.39
C TYR A 344 -7.71 6.71 14.41
N THR A 345 -7.58 7.56 13.42
CA THR A 345 -8.34 8.81 13.32
C THR A 345 -8.91 9.01 11.92
N ASP A 346 -9.86 9.93 11.78
CA ASP A 346 -10.37 10.37 10.47
C ASP A 346 -9.31 11.09 9.59
N LYS A 347 -8.10 11.33 10.13
CA LYS A 347 -6.96 11.91 9.40
C LYS A 347 -5.87 10.87 9.10
N GLY A 348 -6.05 9.61 9.53
CA GLY A 348 -5.11 8.52 9.35
C GLY A 348 -4.58 7.94 10.64
N LEU A 349 -3.59 7.05 10.52
CA LEU A 349 -2.95 6.35 11.62
C LEU A 349 -1.75 7.14 12.14
N PHE A 350 -1.70 7.32 13.48
CA PHE A 350 -0.53 7.83 14.20
C PHE A 350 0.02 6.76 15.12
N VAL A 351 1.33 6.54 15.09
CA VAL A 351 1.99 5.51 15.91
C VAL A 351 3.14 6.12 16.68
N GLY A 352 3.08 6.04 18.00
CA GLY A 352 4.18 6.44 18.87
C GLY A 352 4.73 5.28 19.67
N THR A 353 6.02 5.26 19.85
CA THR A 353 6.72 4.31 20.71
C THR A 353 7.48 5.06 21.81
N GLY A 354 7.63 4.42 22.95
CA GLY A 354 8.39 4.97 24.06
C GLY A 354 8.94 3.87 24.97
N GLU A 355 10.16 4.07 25.44
CA GLU A 355 10.77 3.19 26.42
C GLU A 355 11.10 3.96 27.68
N GLY A 356 10.83 3.36 28.85
CA GLY A 356 11.07 4.01 30.10
C GLY A 356 10.96 3.06 31.29
N TYR A 357 11.61 3.43 32.39
CA TYR A 357 11.43 2.70 33.63
C TYR A 357 10.09 3.05 34.27
N GLY A 358 9.18 2.04 34.25
CA GLY A 358 7.79 2.17 34.69
C GLY A 358 6.82 2.59 33.57
N GLY A 359 5.63 1.95 33.55
CA GLY A 359 4.67 2.04 32.47
C GLY A 359 4.16 3.44 32.16
N LYS A 360 3.89 4.27 33.19
CA LYS A 360 3.42 5.66 32.98
C LYS A 360 4.43 6.53 32.25
N HIS A 361 5.72 6.35 32.56
CA HIS A 361 6.78 7.11 31.91
C HIS A 361 6.93 6.69 30.43
N ALA A 362 6.99 5.38 30.18
CA ALA A 362 7.08 4.83 28.84
C ALA A 362 5.86 5.24 27.97
N PHE A 363 4.65 5.17 28.54
CA PHE A 363 3.42 5.61 27.88
C PHE A 363 3.46 7.12 27.52
N SER A 364 3.91 7.95 28.46
CA SER A 364 4.05 9.39 28.20
C SER A 364 5.00 9.70 27.05
N LEU A 365 6.12 8.96 26.95
CA LEU A 365 7.08 9.11 25.84
C LEU A 365 6.45 8.69 24.50
N ALA A 366 5.70 7.56 24.48
CA ALA A 366 5.00 7.10 23.30
C ALA A 366 3.95 8.14 22.85
N LEU A 367 3.17 8.67 23.80
CA LEU A 367 2.13 9.65 23.51
C LEU A 367 2.69 11.00 23.01
N ASN A 368 3.83 11.43 23.56
CA ASN A 368 4.54 12.62 23.06
C ASN A 368 5.03 12.43 21.61
N THR A 369 5.40 11.21 21.24
CA THR A 369 5.78 10.88 19.86
C THR A 369 4.58 10.99 18.92
N VAL A 370 3.42 10.47 19.34
CA VAL A 370 2.15 10.63 18.62
C VAL A 370 1.78 12.12 18.47
N GLU A 371 1.83 12.88 19.57
CA GLU A 371 1.51 14.31 19.54
C GLU A 371 2.38 15.08 18.54
N ARG A 372 3.68 14.77 18.50
CA ARG A 372 4.59 15.39 17.53
C ARG A 372 4.23 15.02 16.09
N GLN A 373 3.86 13.76 15.82
CA GLN A 373 3.43 13.34 14.48
C GLN A 373 2.15 14.07 14.04
N ILE A 374 1.19 14.22 14.92
CA ILE A 374 -0.03 14.98 14.65
C ILE A 374 0.32 16.43 14.28
N LEU A 375 1.18 17.09 15.08
CA LEU A 375 1.64 18.47 14.83
C LEU A 375 2.35 18.62 13.48
N GLU A 376 3.14 17.64 13.10
CA GLU A 376 3.90 17.65 11.86
C GLU A 376 3.05 17.17 10.65
N GLY A 377 1.80 16.77 10.85
CA GLY A 377 0.92 16.23 9.83
C GLY A 377 1.42 14.92 9.24
N LYS A 378 2.20 14.14 10.01
CA LYS A 378 2.81 12.89 9.59
C LYS A 378 1.94 11.72 10.01
N THR A 379 1.28 11.08 9.06
CA THR A 379 0.59 9.80 9.27
C THR A 379 1.40 8.66 8.68
N TYR A 380 1.23 7.43 9.20
CA TYR A 380 1.73 6.24 8.51
C TYR A 380 1.03 6.11 7.15
N GLY A 381 1.79 5.71 6.12
CA GLY A 381 1.28 5.60 4.75
C GLY A 381 1.25 6.91 3.97
N LYS A 382 1.16 8.06 4.62
CA LYS A 382 1.37 9.35 3.94
C LYS A 382 2.82 9.79 4.14
N SER A 383 3.67 9.53 3.17
CA SER A 383 5.01 10.11 3.08
C SER A 383 4.91 11.62 3.27
N MET A 384 5.79 12.15 4.14
CA MET A 384 5.90 13.55 4.47
C MET A 384 5.93 14.45 3.24
N LYS A 385 4.88 15.19 3.01
CA LYS A 385 4.48 16.18 2.00
C LYS A 385 3.36 15.64 1.10
N PRO A 386 2.46 16.52 0.63
CA PRO A 386 1.51 16.20 -0.43
C PRO A 386 2.28 15.99 -1.75
N LYS A 387 2.92 14.82 -1.86
CA LYS A 387 3.70 14.43 -3.03
C LYS A 387 2.91 13.62 -4.04
N GLU A 388 1.68 13.20 -3.71
CA GLU A 388 0.93 12.34 -4.63
C GLU A 388 0.44 13.09 -5.86
N THR A 389 0.00 14.33 -5.72
CA THR A 389 -0.23 15.22 -6.87
C THR A 389 1.11 15.58 -7.50
N ASP A 390 2.15 15.84 -6.70
CA ASP A 390 3.49 16.26 -7.12
C ASP A 390 4.32 15.10 -7.70
N GLU A 391 4.02 13.83 -7.38
CA GLU A 391 4.70 12.66 -7.98
C GLU A 391 4.07 12.28 -9.31
N LEU A 392 2.77 12.27 -9.42
CA LEU A 392 2.10 12.15 -10.71
C LEU A 392 2.36 13.39 -11.58
N GLU A 393 2.37 14.60 -11.02
CA GLU A 393 2.83 15.81 -11.73
C GLU A 393 4.31 15.77 -12.07
N LYS A 394 5.18 15.15 -11.29
CA LYS A 394 6.59 14.95 -11.67
C LYS A 394 6.81 13.86 -12.68
N ILE A 395 5.99 12.84 -12.66
CA ILE A 395 6.01 11.77 -13.67
C ILE A 395 5.35 12.25 -14.96
N TYR A 396 4.26 13.00 -14.83
CA TYR A 396 3.40 13.41 -15.95
C TYR A 396 3.26 14.93 -16.06
N GLY A 397 3.74 15.75 -15.11
CA GLY A 397 3.47 17.18 -15.01
C GLY A 397 3.98 17.98 -16.20
N TRP A 398 5.10 17.56 -16.78
CA TRP A 398 5.57 18.12 -18.03
C TRP A 398 4.83 17.56 -19.25
N TRP A 399 4.04 16.48 -19.10
CA TRP A 399 3.22 15.89 -20.15
C TRP A 399 1.77 16.36 -20.12
N LEU A 400 1.28 16.77 -18.94
CA LEU A 400 -0.11 17.18 -18.70
C LEU A 400 -0.29 18.69 -18.59
N SER A 401 0.78 19.48 -18.64
CA SER A 401 0.73 20.94 -18.52
C SER A 401 0.56 21.66 -19.87
N LYS A 402 -0.03 21.00 -20.86
CA LYS A 402 -0.46 21.64 -22.11
C LYS A 402 -1.91 21.33 -22.41
#